data_0f3cd32da8306341ec0a2ad7294b89fc
#
_entry.id   0f3cd32da8306341ec0a2ad7294b89fc
#
_cell.length_a   1.000
_cell.length_b   1.000
_cell.length_c   1.000
_cell.angle_alpha   90.00
_cell.angle_beta   90.00
_cell.angle_gamma   90.00
#
_symmetry.space_group_name_H-M   'P 1'
#
loop_
_entity.id
_entity.type
_entity.pdbx_description
1 polymer ?
#
loop_
_entity_poly.entity_id
_entity_poly.type
_entity_poly.pdbx_seq_one_letter_code
_entity_poly.pdbx_strand_id
1 'polypeptide(L)'
;MIYVTGDTHGQIDRFKEKPVAGLKKGDTLIVLGDFGFLWDDSRQEKKNRHWLSKRRYKILFIDGCHENFDLLAQYPTEDFMGGKAKHIEGNLWYILRGSVLTIEDKKLLCFGGGESDDIEDRDEGLNWWRAE
;
A
#
# COMPACT_ATOMS: atom_id res chain seq x y z
N MET A 1 -2.15 11.50 14.00
CA MET A 1 -3.41 10.70 14.02
C MET A 1 -3.33 9.61 12.96
N ILE A 2 -3.98 8.47 13.19
CA ILE A 2 -4.02 7.35 12.25
C ILE A 2 -5.36 7.38 11.51
N TYR A 3 -5.30 7.35 10.19
CA TYR A 3 -6.46 7.28 9.29
C TYR A 3 -6.40 6.00 8.49
N VAL A 4 -7.53 5.44 8.12
CA VAL A 4 -7.63 4.24 7.28
C VAL A 4 -8.55 4.50 6.09
N THR A 5 -8.22 3.88 4.96
CA THR A 5 -9.08 3.84 3.76
C THR A 5 -8.87 2.49 3.07
N GLY A 6 -9.79 2.07 2.23
CA GLY A 6 -9.66 0.83 1.44
C GLY A 6 -9.63 1.10 -0.05
N ASP A 7 -9.24 0.09 -0.80
CA ASP A 7 -9.46 -0.09 -2.25
C ASP A 7 -9.21 1.15 -3.11
N THR A 8 -7.96 1.63 -3.12
CA THR A 8 -7.64 2.85 -3.89
C THR A 8 -7.46 2.59 -5.39
N HIS A 9 -7.12 1.36 -5.78
CA HIS A 9 -7.03 0.93 -7.19
C HIS A 9 -6.30 1.89 -8.13
N GLY A 10 -5.24 2.56 -7.66
CA GLY A 10 -4.49 3.52 -8.47
C GLY A 10 -5.22 4.85 -8.75
N GLN A 11 -6.34 5.10 -8.09
CA GLN A 11 -7.12 6.33 -8.25
C GLN A 11 -6.47 7.49 -7.50
N ILE A 12 -5.56 8.19 -8.15
CA ILE A 12 -4.78 9.29 -7.54
C ILE A 12 -5.65 10.43 -7.01
N ASP A 13 -6.82 10.67 -7.60
CA ASP A 13 -7.69 11.77 -7.20
C ASP A 13 -8.25 11.59 -5.78
N ARG A 14 -8.42 10.35 -5.32
CA ARG A 14 -8.80 10.07 -3.93
C ARG A 14 -7.84 10.67 -2.89
N PHE A 15 -6.57 10.83 -3.27
CA PHE A 15 -5.54 11.44 -2.41
C PHE A 15 -5.49 12.97 -2.54
N LYS A 16 -6.10 13.54 -3.58
CA LYS A 16 -6.18 14.99 -3.83
C LYS A 16 -7.43 15.62 -3.23
N GLU A 17 -8.39 14.82 -2.84
CA GLU A 17 -9.67 15.27 -2.28
C GLU A 17 -9.68 15.18 -0.74
N LYS A 18 -10.53 15.98 -0.12
CA LYS A 18 -10.75 15.88 1.34
C LYS A 18 -11.52 14.60 1.69
N PRO A 19 -11.24 13.98 2.84
CA PRO A 19 -10.36 14.49 3.92
C PRO A 19 -8.87 14.24 3.71
N VAL A 20 -8.47 13.33 2.80
CA VAL A 20 -7.07 12.86 2.64
C VAL A 20 -6.11 14.00 2.29
N ALA A 21 -6.50 14.90 1.40
CA ALA A 21 -5.69 16.07 1.03
C ALA A 21 -5.39 17.01 2.21
N GLY A 22 -6.17 16.93 3.27
CA GLY A 22 -6.03 17.73 4.48
C GLY A 22 -5.11 17.15 5.56
N LEU A 23 -4.61 15.94 5.38
CA LEU A 23 -3.74 15.28 6.36
C LEU A 23 -2.43 16.05 6.56
N LYS A 24 -1.93 16.03 7.81
CA LYS A 24 -0.82 16.86 8.25
C LYS A 24 0.46 16.06 8.45
N LYS A 25 1.56 16.77 8.63
CA LYS A 25 2.82 16.17 9.08
C LYS A 25 2.60 15.46 10.42
N GLY A 26 3.02 14.21 10.50
CA GLY A 26 2.81 13.35 11.68
C GLY A 26 1.58 12.46 11.59
N ASP A 27 0.66 12.73 10.68
CA ASP A 27 -0.43 11.80 10.40
C ASP A 27 0.06 10.57 9.62
N THR A 28 -0.67 9.48 9.78
CA THR A 28 -0.44 8.22 9.06
C THR A 28 -1.74 7.79 8.39
N LEU A 29 -1.71 7.61 7.08
CA LEU A 29 -2.79 7.01 6.31
C LEU A 29 -2.45 5.55 6.02
N ILE A 30 -3.36 4.64 6.31
CA ILE A 30 -3.20 3.21 6.01
C ILE A 30 -4.24 2.82 4.96
N VAL A 31 -3.78 2.30 3.83
CA VAL A 31 -4.64 1.76 2.77
C VAL A 31 -4.79 0.26 2.99
N LEU A 32 -6.04 -0.19 3.13
CA LEU A 32 -6.41 -1.56 3.48
C LEU A 32 -6.63 -2.42 2.23
N GLY A 33 -5.55 -2.70 1.51
CA GLY A 33 -5.58 -3.53 0.31
C GLY A 33 -5.91 -2.79 -0.98
N ASP A 34 -5.66 -3.46 -2.09
CA ASP A 34 -5.94 -3.02 -3.46
C ASP A 34 -5.43 -1.61 -3.74
N PHE A 35 -4.15 -1.40 -3.43
CA PHE A 35 -3.50 -0.10 -3.48
C PHE A 35 -3.44 0.45 -4.92
N GLY A 36 -2.98 -0.37 -5.87
CA GLY A 36 -3.04 -0.09 -7.30
C GLY A 36 -2.01 0.90 -7.84
N PHE A 37 -0.98 1.26 -7.07
CA PHE A 37 0.13 2.12 -7.54
C PHE A 37 1.45 1.36 -7.70
N LEU A 38 1.41 0.03 -7.65
CA LEU A 38 2.46 -0.92 -8.00
C LEU A 38 1.84 -2.08 -8.79
N TRP A 39 1.19 -1.76 -9.90
CA TRP A 39 0.44 -2.71 -10.70
C TRP A 39 1.13 -3.05 -12.03
N ASP A 40 1.35 -2.06 -12.87
CA ASP A 40 1.89 -2.24 -14.23
C ASP A 40 3.27 -1.59 -14.41
N ASP A 41 3.76 -0.88 -13.41
CA ASP A 41 5.01 -0.11 -13.41
C ASP A 41 5.13 0.87 -14.59
N SER A 42 3.99 1.32 -15.13
CA SER A 42 3.91 2.29 -16.20
C SER A 42 4.51 3.64 -15.80
N ARG A 43 4.83 4.45 -16.80
CA ARG A 43 5.33 5.81 -16.57
C ARG A 43 4.34 6.67 -15.76
N GLN A 44 3.04 6.51 -16.02
CA GLN A 44 2.01 7.24 -15.28
C GLN A 44 1.92 6.76 -13.83
N GLU A 45 1.97 5.46 -13.61
CA GLU A 45 1.98 4.88 -12.27
C GLU A 45 3.19 5.35 -11.46
N LYS A 46 4.39 5.35 -12.05
CA LYS A 46 5.61 5.89 -11.43
C LYS A 46 5.48 7.35 -11.04
N LYS A 47 4.87 8.19 -11.88
CA LYS A 47 4.58 9.59 -11.56
C LYS A 47 3.62 9.72 -10.38
N ASN A 48 2.57 8.93 -10.35
CA ASN A 48 1.59 8.92 -9.27
C ASN A 48 2.24 8.47 -7.94
N ARG A 49 3.03 7.41 -7.97
CA ARG A 49 3.81 6.93 -6.82
C ARG A 49 4.74 8.01 -6.28
N HIS A 50 5.49 8.66 -7.17
CA HIS A 50 6.38 9.75 -6.78
C HIS A 50 5.62 10.91 -6.15
N TRP A 51 4.46 11.29 -6.69
CA TRP A 51 3.61 12.32 -6.10
C TRP A 51 3.14 11.92 -4.69
N LEU A 52 2.71 10.67 -4.49
CA LEU A 52 2.31 10.14 -3.17
C LEU A 52 3.49 10.16 -2.18
N SER A 53 4.67 9.76 -2.62
CA SER A 53 5.87 9.69 -1.78
C SER A 53 6.30 11.04 -1.20
N LYS A 54 5.85 12.15 -1.81
CA LYS A 54 6.14 13.54 -1.39
C LYS A 54 5.07 14.13 -0.46
N ARG A 55 4.06 13.35 -0.09
CA ARG A 55 3.07 13.86 0.87
C ARG A 55 3.72 14.07 2.23
N ARG A 56 3.22 15.06 2.99
CA ARG A 56 3.76 15.40 4.32
C ARG A 56 3.41 14.38 5.40
N TYR A 57 2.45 13.51 5.16
CA TYR A 57 2.03 12.40 6.02
C TYR A 57 2.60 11.08 5.51
N LYS A 58 2.65 10.06 6.38
CA LYS A 58 3.03 8.70 5.97
C LYS A 58 1.87 8.02 5.27
N ILE A 59 2.18 7.28 4.22
CA ILE A 59 1.25 6.40 3.53
C ILE A 59 1.77 4.98 3.70
N LEU A 60 1.00 4.17 4.41
CA LEU A 60 1.24 2.75 4.58
C LEU A 60 0.18 1.98 3.81
N PHE A 61 0.51 0.87 3.21
CA PHE A 61 -0.50 -0.01 2.65
C PHE A 61 -0.21 -1.47 2.99
N ILE A 62 -1.26 -2.22 3.17
CA ILE A 62 -1.24 -3.69 3.24
C ILE A 62 -1.74 -4.23 1.90
N ASP A 63 -1.40 -5.45 1.58
CA ASP A 63 -1.87 -6.06 0.34
C ASP A 63 -3.33 -6.51 0.45
N GLY A 64 -4.04 -6.38 -0.67
CA GLY A 64 -5.34 -7.00 -0.91
C GLY A 64 -5.20 -8.18 -1.87
N CYS A 65 -6.28 -8.56 -2.53
CA CYS A 65 -6.24 -9.60 -3.57
C CYS A 65 -5.77 -9.06 -4.93
N HIS A 66 -5.82 -7.75 -5.17
CA HIS A 66 -5.41 -7.12 -6.42
C HIS A 66 -4.08 -6.37 -6.24
N GLU A 67 -2.99 -7.14 -6.12
CA GLU A 67 -1.62 -6.60 -6.02
C GLU A 67 -0.69 -7.31 -7.00
N ASN A 68 0.29 -6.57 -7.54
CA ASN A 68 1.38 -7.18 -8.31
C ASN A 68 2.50 -7.60 -7.36
N PHE A 69 2.46 -8.83 -6.89
CA PHE A 69 3.43 -9.36 -5.93
C PHE A 69 4.84 -9.47 -6.51
N ASP A 70 4.99 -9.59 -7.83
CA ASP A 70 6.31 -9.59 -8.50
C ASP A 70 6.99 -8.23 -8.37
N LEU A 71 6.24 -7.14 -8.51
CA LEU A 71 6.77 -5.79 -8.28
C LEU A 71 7.10 -5.57 -6.80
N LEU A 72 6.24 -5.99 -5.89
CA LEU A 72 6.48 -5.89 -4.45
C LEU A 72 7.71 -6.68 -4.03
N ALA A 73 7.96 -7.84 -4.64
CA ALA A 73 9.12 -8.68 -4.34
C ALA A 73 10.47 -8.01 -4.66
N GLN A 74 10.50 -7.02 -5.54
CA GLN A 74 11.73 -6.30 -5.91
C GLN A 74 12.28 -5.40 -4.80
N TYR A 75 11.46 -5.04 -3.83
CA TYR A 75 11.87 -4.19 -2.71
C TYR A 75 12.36 -5.02 -1.54
N PRO A 76 13.49 -4.64 -0.91
CA PRO A 76 14.00 -5.36 0.25
C PRO A 76 13.11 -5.19 1.46
N THR A 77 13.07 -6.22 2.31
CA THR A 77 12.39 -6.15 3.61
C THR A 77 13.26 -5.43 4.62
N GLU A 78 12.67 -4.51 5.38
CA GLU A 78 13.32 -3.70 6.40
C GLU A 78 12.53 -3.73 7.71
N ASP A 79 13.20 -3.40 8.81
CA ASP A 79 12.54 -3.12 10.08
C ASP A 79 11.83 -1.76 9.99
N PHE A 80 10.59 -1.69 10.44
CA PHE A 80 9.79 -0.48 10.39
C PHE A 80 8.78 -0.44 11.53
N MET A 81 8.90 0.56 12.41
CA MET A 81 7.95 0.82 13.51
C MET A 81 7.62 -0.41 14.38
N GLY A 82 8.58 -1.31 14.58
CA GLY A 82 8.44 -2.55 15.36
C GLY A 82 8.03 -3.79 14.57
N GLY A 83 7.67 -3.64 13.31
CA GLY A 83 7.34 -4.72 12.37
C GLY A 83 8.27 -4.79 11.18
N LYS A 84 7.82 -5.43 10.12
CA LYS A 84 8.53 -5.58 8.85
C LYS A 84 7.76 -4.87 7.73
N ALA A 85 8.49 -4.14 6.90
CA ALA A 85 7.93 -3.40 5.77
C ALA A 85 8.92 -3.36 4.61
N LYS A 86 8.43 -2.87 3.47
CA LYS A 86 9.24 -2.54 2.31
C LYS A 86 9.11 -1.04 2.03
N HIS A 87 10.22 -0.35 1.98
CA HIS A 87 10.26 1.06 1.63
C HIS A 87 10.10 1.21 0.12
N ILE A 88 8.98 1.75 -0.30
CA ILE A 88 8.71 1.93 -1.74
C ILE A 88 9.39 3.20 -2.25
N GLU A 89 9.02 4.35 -1.69
CA GLU A 89 9.60 5.65 -2.03
C GLU A 89 9.19 6.70 -0.99
N GLY A 90 10.11 7.54 -0.53
CA GLY A 90 9.79 8.65 0.38
C GLY A 90 8.95 8.23 1.58
N ASN A 91 7.73 8.75 1.68
CA ASN A 91 6.80 8.45 2.78
C ASN A 91 5.87 7.25 2.53
N LEU A 92 6.12 6.48 1.46
CA LEU A 92 5.30 5.36 1.03
C LEU A 92 5.93 4.01 1.41
N TRP A 93 5.17 3.17 2.14
CA TRP A 93 5.61 1.89 2.66
C TRP A 93 4.58 0.80 2.47
N TYR A 94 5.05 -0.38 2.04
CA TYR A 94 4.27 -1.62 2.04
C TYR A 94 4.54 -2.40 3.33
N ILE A 95 3.49 -2.76 4.06
CA ILE A 95 3.60 -3.47 5.34
C ILE A 95 3.36 -4.96 5.12
N LEU A 96 4.32 -5.79 5.55
CA LEU A 96 4.24 -7.23 5.37
C LEU A 96 3.16 -7.86 6.25
N ARG A 97 2.54 -8.91 5.74
CA ARG A 97 1.55 -9.71 6.48
C ARG A 97 2.11 -10.20 7.82
N GLY A 98 1.32 -10.11 8.87
CA GLY A 98 1.69 -10.53 10.22
C GLY A 98 2.55 -9.53 10.98
N SER A 99 2.89 -8.39 10.38
CA SER A 99 3.62 -7.33 11.09
C SER A 99 2.77 -6.68 12.16
N VAL A 100 3.38 -6.41 13.30
CA VAL A 100 2.77 -5.62 14.37
C VAL A 100 3.52 -4.29 14.44
N LEU A 101 2.89 -3.23 13.97
CA LEU A 101 3.44 -1.88 14.02
C LEU A 101 3.09 -1.20 15.34
N THR A 102 4.00 -0.38 15.84
CA THR A 102 3.71 0.55 16.94
C THR A 102 3.65 1.97 16.41
N ILE A 103 2.45 2.55 16.39
CA ILE A 103 2.20 3.91 15.91
C ILE A 103 1.40 4.65 16.98
N GLU A 104 1.88 5.80 17.43
CA GLU A 104 1.24 6.62 18.48
C GLU A 104 0.89 5.79 19.74
N ASP A 105 1.84 4.98 20.20
CA ASP A 105 1.70 4.05 21.35
C ASP A 105 0.62 2.96 21.19
N LYS A 106 0.09 2.78 19.98
CA LYS A 106 -0.85 1.71 19.63
C LYS A 106 -0.16 0.62 18.85
N LYS A 107 -0.50 -0.62 19.15
CA LYS A 107 -0.08 -1.79 18.39
C LYS A 107 -1.12 -2.13 17.34
N LEU A 108 -0.70 -2.17 16.07
CA LEU A 108 -1.55 -2.51 14.93
C LEU A 108 -1.03 -3.79 14.31
N LEU A 109 -1.83 -4.85 14.37
CA LEU A 109 -1.59 -6.06 13.59
C LEU A 109 -2.01 -5.79 12.15
N CYS A 110 -1.07 -5.92 11.22
CA CYS A 110 -1.29 -5.74 9.79
C CYS A 110 -1.33 -7.11 9.12
N PHE A 111 -2.45 -7.44 8.52
CA PHE A 111 -2.60 -8.69 7.81
C PHE A 111 -3.42 -8.45 6.54
N GLY A 112 -2.83 -8.70 5.40
CA GLY A 112 -3.44 -8.50 4.10
C GLY A 112 -3.77 -9.82 3.41
N GLY A 113 -4.04 -9.73 2.12
CA GLY A 113 -4.39 -10.86 1.28
C GLY A 113 -5.89 -11.09 1.16
N GLY A 114 -6.23 -12.05 0.37
CA GLY A 114 -7.60 -12.45 0.06
C GLY A 114 -7.58 -13.30 -1.19
N GLU A 115 -8.60 -14.09 -1.42
CA GLU A 115 -8.77 -14.88 -2.62
C GLU A 115 -9.63 -14.10 -3.61
N SER A 116 -9.15 -13.98 -4.87
CA SER A 116 -9.94 -13.34 -5.93
C SER A 116 -11.10 -14.24 -6.34
N ASP A 117 -12.31 -13.70 -6.36
CA ASP A 117 -13.53 -14.43 -6.75
C ASP A 117 -13.53 -14.86 -8.23
N ASP A 118 -12.73 -14.18 -9.06
CA ASP A 118 -12.68 -14.31 -10.51
C ASP A 118 -11.36 -14.92 -11.02
N ILE A 119 -10.70 -15.74 -10.20
CA ILE A 119 -9.42 -16.39 -10.54
C ILE A 119 -9.48 -17.12 -11.90
N GLU A 120 -10.60 -17.75 -12.21
CA GLU A 120 -10.79 -18.50 -13.47
C GLU A 120 -10.67 -17.62 -14.72
N ASP A 121 -10.93 -16.31 -14.59
CA ASP A 121 -10.85 -15.34 -15.67
C ASP A 121 -9.53 -14.55 -15.67
N ARG A 122 -8.55 -14.98 -14.87
CA ARG A 122 -7.28 -14.26 -14.68
C ARG A 122 -6.08 -15.09 -15.06
N ASP A 123 -5.01 -14.40 -15.47
CA ASP A 123 -3.72 -14.98 -15.83
C ASP A 123 -2.68 -14.75 -14.73
N GLU A 124 -2.06 -15.84 -14.25
CA GLU A 124 -1.00 -15.78 -13.25
C GLU A 124 0.19 -14.95 -13.77
N GLY A 125 0.67 -14.00 -12.97
CA GLY A 125 1.78 -13.11 -13.32
C GLY A 125 1.39 -11.92 -14.19
N LEU A 126 0.12 -11.78 -14.57
CA LEU A 126 -0.39 -10.65 -15.34
C LEU A 126 -1.43 -9.84 -14.55
N ASN A 127 -2.43 -10.49 -14.02
CA ASN A 127 -3.51 -9.85 -13.26
C ASN A 127 -3.98 -10.67 -12.04
N TRP A 128 -3.27 -11.75 -11.76
CA TRP A 128 -3.45 -12.56 -10.55
C TRP A 128 -2.10 -13.19 -10.14
N TRP A 129 -1.89 -13.32 -8.85
CA TRP A 129 -0.71 -13.96 -8.27
C TRP A 129 -1.11 -14.90 -7.15
N ARG A 130 -0.53 -16.09 -7.17
CA ARG A 130 -0.76 -17.12 -6.15
C ARG A 130 -0.40 -16.68 -4.72
N ALA A 131 0.31 -15.56 -4.58
CA ALA A 131 0.69 -14.97 -3.30
C ALA A 131 -0.44 -14.15 -2.61
N GLU A 132 -1.58 -13.95 -3.28
CA GLU A 132 -2.70 -13.21 -2.72
C GLU A 132 -3.33 -13.85 -1.48
#